data_1fc4b3c4ee0c08dc96789de6d360a7b2
#
_entry.id   1fc4b3c4ee0c08dc96789de6d360a7b2
#
_cell.length_a   1.000
_cell.length_b   1.000
_cell.length_c   1.000
_cell.angle_alpha   90.00
_cell.angle_beta   90.00
_cell.angle_gamma   90.00
#
_symmetry.space_group_name_H-M   'P 1'
#
loop_
_entity.id
_entity.type
_entity.pdbx_description
1 polymer ?
#
loop_
_entity_poly.entity_id
_entity_poly.type
_entity_poly.pdbx_seq_one_letter_code
_entity_poly.pdbx_strand_id
1 'polypeptide(L)'
;NLTVLSTPISFKLLGLCEATRLHHFSPGIYQDTFLSVFGCDSIARVEVKNGDFYIPNIFSPNDDDVNDHFEIIQSQYSDVVLTYFALFDRYGNMAYQTKQWPVRWDGTNKNGRIYNPGVFTYTLRYACGDHVVTDYGNVTLIR
;
A
#
# COMPACT_ATOMS: atom_id res chain seq x y z
N ASN A 1 -25.26 -30.72 -16.27
CA ASN A 1 -24.93 -30.32 -15.46
C ASN A 1 -25.26 -29.02 -15.07
N LEU A 2 -25.21 -28.79 -14.08
CA LEU A 2 -25.58 -27.72 -13.62
C LEU A 2 -24.79 -26.63 -13.91
N THR A 3 -23.66 -26.83 -14.32
CA THR A 3 -22.77 -25.81 -14.60
C THR A 3 -23.28 -24.85 -15.56
N VAL A 4 -24.04 -25.29 -16.44
CA VAL A 4 -24.64 -24.41 -17.42
C VAL A 4 -25.66 -23.53 -16.80
N LEU A 5 -26.37 -24.10 -15.86
CA LEU A 5 -27.40 -23.36 -15.18
C LEU A 5 -26.81 -22.63 -14.02
N SER A 6 -25.51 -22.88 -13.74
CA SER A 6 -24.92 -22.32 -12.62
C SER A 6 -24.75 -20.85 -12.76
N THR A 7 -24.54 -20.25 -11.70
CA THR A 7 -24.23 -18.86 -11.64
C THR A 7 -22.93 -18.56 -12.33
N PRO A 8 -22.81 -17.43 -12.97
CA PRO A 8 -21.57 -17.08 -13.64
C PRO A 8 -20.45 -16.90 -12.64
N ILE A 9 -19.24 -17.21 -13.06
CA ILE A 9 -18.06 -16.94 -12.28
C ILE A 9 -17.67 -15.49 -12.54
N SER A 10 -17.67 -14.68 -11.50
CA SER A 10 -17.17 -13.32 -11.60
C SER A 10 -15.72 -13.26 -11.14
N PHE A 11 -14.95 -12.36 -11.72
CA PHE A 11 -13.56 -12.17 -11.38
C PHE A 11 -13.38 -10.82 -10.72
N LYS A 12 -12.79 -10.80 -9.53
CA LYS A 12 -12.59 -9.58 -8.78
C LYS A 12 -11.13 -9.45 -8.40
N LEU A 13 -10.56 -8.24 -8.58
CA LEU A 13 -9.21 -7.93 -8.15
C LEU A 13 -9.29 -7.18 -6.84
N LEU A 14 -8.52 -7.64 -5.85
CA LEU A 14 -8.48 -7.02 -4.53
C LEU A 14 -7.05 -6.69 -4.15
N GLY A 15 -6.87 -5.57 -3.48
CA GLY A 15 -5.66 -5.34 -2.72
C GLY A 15 -5.64 -6.22 -1.48
N LEU A 16 -4.47 -6.42 -0.89
CA LEU A 16 -4.34 -7.31 0.26
C LEU A 16 -5.17 -6.82 1.45
N CYS A 17 -5.30 -5.52 1.60
CA CYS A 17 -6.11 -4.92 2.64
C CYS A 17 -7.57 -5.36 2.56
N GLU A 18 -8.19 -5.22 1.40
CA GLU A 18 -9.57 -5.62 1.21
C GLU A 18 -9.73 -7.13 1.31
N ALA A 19 -8.77 -7.88 0.78
CA ALA A 19 -8.80 -9.33 0.82
C ALA A 19 -8.75 -9.88 2.24
N THR A 20 -8.04 -9.23 3.15
CA THR A 20 -7.97 -9.65 4.54
C THR A 20 -9.35 -9.63 5.20
N ARG A 21 -10.20 -8.70 4.82
CA ARG A 21 -11.58 -8.67 5.32
C ARG A 21 -12.42 -9.84 4.83
N LEU A 22 -12.00 -10.46 3.74
CA LEU A 22 -12.63 -11.66 3.19
C LEU A 22 -11.87 -12.94 3.58
N HIS A 23 -11.00 -12.85 4.57
CA HIS A 23 -10.19 -13.96 5.08
C HIS A 23 -9.15 -14.49 4.09
N HIS A 24 -8.69 -13.67 3.15
CA HIS A 24 -7.61 -14.00 2.25
C HIS A 24 -6.37 -13.21 2.66
N PHE A 25 -5.41 -13.89 3.26
CA PHE A 25 -4.26 -13.24 3.91
C PHE A 25 -2.97 -13.26 3.07
N SER A 26 -3.03 -13.84 1.89
CA SER A 26 -1.86 -13.96 1.02
C SER A 26 -2.26 -13.67 -0.42
N PRO A 27 -1.35 -13.14 -1.24
CA PRO A 27 -1.62 -12.98 -2.66
C PRO A 27 -1.94 -14.33 -3.32
N GLY A 28 -2.81 -14.32 -4.29
CA GLY A 28 -3.19 -15.54 -5.01
C GLY A 28 -4.57 -15.41 -5.63
N ILE A 29 -5.03 -16.51 -6.18
CA ILE A 29 -6.35 -16.59 -6.77
C ILE A 29 -7.21 -17.50 -5.91
N TYR A 30 -8.35 -16.99 -5.49
CA TYR A 30 -9.27 -17.70 -4.60
C TYR A 30 -10.63 -17.82 -5.28
N GLN A 31 -11.41 -18.77 -4.81
CA GLN A 31 -12.76 -18.96 -5.30
C GLN A 31 -13.70 -18.94 -4.11
N ASP A 32 -14.56 -17.94 -4.07
CA ASP A 32 -15.53 -17.77 -2.99
C ASP A 32 -16.93 -18.06 -3.50
N THR A 33 -17.75 -18.66 -2.65
CA THR A 33 -19.12 -18.99 -2.96
C THR A 33 -20.04 -18.09 -2.14
N PHE A 34 -20.98 -17.45 -2.83
CA PHE A 34 -21.94 -16.55 -2.22
C PHE A 34 -23.36 -17.05 -2.51
N LEU A 35 -24.24 -16.94 -1.52
CA LEU A 35 -25.63 -17.29 -1.69
C LEU A 35 -26.38 -16.12 -2.33
N SER A 36 -27.05 -16.36 -3.43
CA SER A 36 -27.84 -15.32 -4.09
C SER A 36 -29.18 -15.14 -3.40
N VAL A 37 -29.86 -14.05 -3.77
CA VAL A 37 -31.19 -13.75 -3.24
C VAL A 37 -32.23 -14.79 -3.66
N PHE A 38 -31.95 -15.58 -4.68
CA PHE A 38 -32.85 -16.61 -5.15
C PHE A 38 -32.49 -17.99 -4.60
N GLY A 39 -31.58 -18.06 -3.65
CA GLY A 39 -31.19 -19.32 -3.05
C GLY A 39 -30.15 -20.13 -3.83
N CYS A 40 -29.65 -19.58 -4.93
CA CYS A 40 -28.60 -20.24 -5.71
C CYS A 40 -27.23 -19.71 -5.29
N ASP A 41 -26.22 -20.58 -5.31
CA ASP A 41 -24.87 -20.15 -4.99
C ASP A 41 -24.25 -19.43 -6.16
N SER A 42 -23.53 -18.37 -5.87
CA SER A 42 -22.71 -17.66 -6.83
C SER A 42 -21.24 -17.92 -6.53
N ILE A 43 -20.46 -18.18 -7.58
CA ILE A 43 -19.03 -18.41 -7.43
C ILE A 43 -18.30 -17.21 -7.99
N ALA A 44 -17.46 -16.62 -7.16
CA ALA A 44 -16.60 -15.52 -7.57
C ALA A 44 -15.14 -15.93 -7.51
N ARG A 45 -14.38 -15.63 -8.56
CA ARG A 45 -12.93 -15.78 -8.53
C ARG A 45 -12.33 -14.47 -8.05
N VAL A 46 -11.55 -14.55 -7.00
CA VAL A 46 -10.94 -13.38 -6.38
C VAL A 46 -9.44 -13.49 -6.56
N GLU A 47 -8.83 -12.52 -7.21
CA GLU A 47 -7.38 -12.43 -7.29
C GLU A 47 -6.90 -11.39 -6.32
N VAL A 48 -6.05 -11.81 -5.39
CA VAL A 48 -5.45 -10.92 -4.39
C VAL A 48 -4.08 -10.51 -4.89
N LYS A 49 -3.88 -9.21 -5.09
CA LYS A 49 -2.61 -8.67 -5.53
C LYS A 49 -1.64 -8.54 -4.37
N ASN A 50 -0.36 -8.60 -4.69
CA ASN A 50 0.68 -8.47 -3.70
C ASN A 50 0.81 -7.02 -3.25
N GLY A 51 0.37 -6.77 -2.05
CA GLY A 51 0.50 -5.47 -1.41
C GLY A 51 -0.53 -4.44 -1.87
N ASP A 52 -0.72 -3.46 -1.03
CA ASP A 52 -1.62 -2.33 -1.31
C ASP A 52 -0.83 -1.12 -1.78
N PHE A 53 0.45 -1.09 -1.53
CA PHE A 53 1.33 -0.01 -1.96
C PHE A 53 2.77 -0.52 -2.05
N TYR A 54 3.59 0.22 -2.79
CA TYR A 54 5.01 -0.05 -2.94
C TYR A 54 5.79 1.04 -2.22
N ILE A 55 6.70 0.65 -1.34
CA ILE A 55 7.56 1.56 -0.60
C ILE A 55 8.99 1.35 -1.07
N PRO A 56 9.60 2.32 -1.76
CA PRO A 56 11.00 2.18 -2.16
C PRO A 56 11.91 2.25 -0.94
N ASN A 57 13.04 1.60 -1.00
CA ASN A 57 14.01 1.59 0.09
C ASN A 57 15.23 2.49 -0.16
N ILE A 58 15.30 3.11 -1.34
CA ILE A 58 16.42 3.97 -1.71
C ILE A 58 15.96 5.02 -2.72
N PHE A 59 16.48 6.22 -2.63
CA PHE A 59 16.25 7.25 -3.65
C PHE A 59 17.46 8.20 -3.69
N SER A 60 17.59 8.92 -4.81
CA SER A 60 18.73 9.80 -5.03
C SER A 60 18.28 11.13 -5.62
N PRO A 61 18.03 12.15 -4.79
CA PRO A 61 17.58 13.45 -5.26
C PRO A 61 18.76 14.26 -5.80
N ASN A 62 19.12 14.01 -7.06
CA ASN A 62 20.24 14.65 -7.74
C ASN A 62 19.82 15.41 -9.00
N ASP A 63 18.52 15.60 -9.20
CA ASP A 63 17.92 16.34 -10.31
C ASP A 63 18.21 15.71 -11.69
N ASP A 64 18.30 14.38 -11.74
CA ASP A 64 18.46 13.65 -13.01
C ASP A 64 17.15 13.05 -13.51
N ASP A 65 16.03 13.39 -12.87
CA ASP A 65 14.70 12.90 -13.16
C ASP A 65 14.52 11.39 -12.91
N VAL A 66 15.45 10.76 -12.21
CA VAL A 66 15.37 9.35 -11.87
C VAL A 66 15.49 9.19 -10.36
N ASN A 67 14.41 8.72 -9.73
CA ASN A 67 14.35 8.50 -8.29
C ASN A 67 14.72 9.74 -7.46
N ASP A 68 14.34 10.91 -7.95
CA ASP A 68 14.63 12.17 -7.25
C ASP A 68 13.74 12.38 -6.02
N HIS A 69 12.72 11.58 -5.87
CA HIS A 69 11.81 11.66 -4.72
C HIS A 69 11.62 10.29 -4.12
N PHE A 70 11.51 10.26 -2.79
CA PHE A 70 10.95 9.11 -2.12
C PHE A 70 9.43 9.22 -2.26
N GLU A 71 8.81 8.25 -2.86
CA GLU A 71 7.37 8.27 -3.08
C GLU A 71 6.78 6.88 -2.85
N ILE A 72 5.74 6.82 -2.02
CA ILE A 72 4.99 5.57 -1.83
C ILE A 72 3.92 5.52 -2.90
N ILE A 73 3.96 4.47 -3.70
CA ILE A 73 3.04 4.29 -4.81
C ILE A 73 1.91 3.37 -4.35
N GLN A 74 0.70 3.93 -4.33
CA GLN A 74 -0.48 3.16 -3.96
C GLN A 74 -0.97 2.35 -5.15
N SER A 75 -1.30 1.08 -4.91
CA SER A 75 -1.90 0.25 -5.93
C SER A 75 -3.29 0.78 -6.31
N GLN A 76 -3.63 0.67 -7.59
CA GLN A 76 -4.96 1.05 -8.07
C GLN A 76 -6.07 0.17 -7.47
N TYR A 77 -5.72 -0.97 -6.89
CA TYR A 77 -6.66 -1.88 -6.27
C TYR A 77 -6.76 -1.67 -4.76
N SER A 78 -6.01 -0.72 -4.23
CA SER A 78 -5.94 -0.51 -2.79
C SER A 78 -7.04 0.46 -2.33
N ASP A 79 -7.68 0.13 -1.24
CA ASP A 79 -8.62 1.01 -0.56
C ASP A 79 -8.05 1.51 0.79
N VAL A 80 -6.75 1.43 0.92
CA VAL A 80 -6.05 1.85 2.14
C VAL A 80 -6.16 3.35 2.32
N VAL A 81 -6.50 3.77 3.53
CA VAL A 81 -6.55 5.18 3.89
C VAL A 81 -5.32 5.51 4.75
N LEU A 82 -4.51 6.44 4.26
CA LEU A 82 -3.35 6.88 5.02
C LEU A 82 -3.82 7.68 6.23
N THR A 83 -3.35 7.32 7.41
CA THR A 83 -3.65 8.07 8.62
C THR A 83 -2.44 8.86 9.10
N TYR A 84 -1.24 8.35 8.88
CA TYR A 84 -0.02 9.04 9.30
C TYR A 84 1.20 8.44 8.60
N PHE A 85 2.11 9.29 8.18
CA PHE A 85 3.43 8.89 7.70
C PHE A 85 4.46 9.88 8.20
N ALA A 86 5.58 9.40 8.70
CA ALA A 86 6.68 10.25 9.12
C ALA A 86 8.02 9.61 8.83
N LEU A 87 9.01 10.45 8.50
CA LEU A 87 10.39 10.06 8.32
C LEU A 87 11.23 10.72 9.40
N PHE A 88 12.19 9.98 9.93
CA PHE A 88 13.08 10.44 10.96
C PHE A 88 14.54 10.19 10.57
N ASP A 89 15.41 11.12 10.88
CA ASP A 89 16.83 10.94 10.65
C ASP A 89 17.44 9.97 11.70
N ARG A 90 18.73 9.69 11.58
CA ARG A 90 19.40 8.75 12.49
C ARG A 90 19.47 9.24 13.93
N TYR A 91 19.19 10.52 14.17
CA TYR A 91 19.18 11.08 15.52
C TYR A 91 17.77 11.16 16.11
N GLY A 92 16.77 10.66 15.36
CA GLY A 92 15.39 10.69 15.81
C GLY A 92 14.64 11.99 15.51
N ASN A 93 15.26 12.91 14.76
CA ASN A 93 14.59 14.14 14.38
C ASN A 93 13.67 13.90 13.19
N MET A 94 12.48 14.50 13.24
CA MET A 94 11.50 14.35 12.16
C MET A 94 11.96 15.10 10.92
N ALA A 95 12.10 14.37 9.82
CA ALA A 95 12.50 14.95 8.55
C ALA A 95 11.29 15.32 7.67
N TYR A 96 10.21 14.56 7.75
CA TYR A 96 9.03 14.76 6.92
C TYR A 96 7.83 14.07 7.57
N GLN A 97 6.65 14.62 7.37
CA GLN A 97 5.40 13.96 7.78
C GLN A 97 4.25 14.36 6.89
N THR A 98 3.27 13.47 6.78
CA THR A 98 2.02 13.75 6.10
C THR A 98 0.91 12.84 6.65
N LYS A 99 -0.33 13.25 6.49
CA LYS A 99 -1.50 12.44 6.84
C LYS A 99 -2.37 12.13 5.63
N GLN A 100 -1.91 12.50 4.46
CA GLN A 100 -2.67 12.34 3.22
C GLN A 100 -1.79 11.81 2.11
N TRP A 101 -2.38 11.07 1.19
CA TRP A 101 -1.72 10.71 -0.05
C TRP A 101 -1.59 11.95 -0.97
N PRO A 102 -0.56 12.05 -1.76
CA PRO A 102 0.57 11.13 -1.87
C PRO A 102 1.62 11.34 -0.78
N VAL A 103 2.36 10.30 -0.46
CA VAL A 103 3.55 10.42 0.37
C VAL A 103 4.72 10.65 -0.57
N ARG A 104 5.29 11.84 -0.55
CA ARG A 104 6.36 12.22 -1.45
C ARG A 104 7.33 13.16 -0.76
N TRP A 105 8.60 12.83 -0.76
CA TRP A 105 9.63 13.60 -0.09
C TRP A 105 10.86 13.76 -1.00
N ASP A 106 11.40 14.97 -1.03
CA ASP A 106 12.51 15.33 -1.91
C ASP A 106 13.88 15.35 -1.21
N GLY A 107 13.97 14.89 0.02
CA GLY A 107 15.23 14.88 0.75
C GLY A 107 15.57 16.19 1.44
N THR A 108 14.62 17.11 1.59
CA THR A 108 14.83 18.37 2.27
C THR A 108 14.03 18.47 3.57
N ASN A 109 14.46 19.34 4.48
CA ASN A 109 13.66 19.64 5.66
C ASN A 109 12.59 20.68 5.34
N LYS A 110 11.78 21.04 6.32
CA LYS A 110 10.68 22.01 6.14
C LYS A 110 11.16 23.41 5.72
N ASN A 111 12.43 23.71 5.90
CA ASN A 111 13.02 25.00 5.49
C ASN A 111 13.68 24.92 4.11
N GLY A 112 13.56 23.79 3.41
CA GLY A 112 14.16 23.57 2.09
C GLY A 112 15.63 23.19 2.15
N ARG A 113 16.17 22.91 3.33
CA ARG A 113 17.57 22.53 3.46
C ARG A 113 17.76 21.05 3.13
N ILE A 114 18.75 20.75 2.32
CA ILE A 114 19.06 19.42 1.85
C ILE A 114 19.64 18.58 2.99
N TYR A 115 19.15 17.37 3.15
CA TYR A 115 19.76 16.41 4.07
C TYR A 115 20.96 15.73 3.41
N ASN A 116 21.95 15.39 4.23
CA ASN A 116 23.08 14.60 3.78
C ASN A 116 22.65 13.16 3.51
N PRO A 117 23.37 12.44 2.64
CA PRO A 117 23.11 11.02 2.41
C PRO A 117 23.11 10.25 3.72
N GLY A 118 22.23 9.31 3.85
CA GLY A 118 22.13 8.49 5.06
C GLY A 118 20.84 7.67 5.07
N VAL A 119 20.64 6.95 6.17
CA VAL A 119 19.46 6.12 6.36
C VAL A 119 18.45 6.86 7.21
N PHE A 120 17.21 6.87 6.74
CA PHE A 120 16.08 7.43 7.46
C PHE A 120 15.13 6.31 7.83
N THR A 121 14.50 6.42 8.98
CA THR A 121 13.48 5.45 9.38
C THR A 121 12.11 6.05 9.15
N TYR A 122 11.13 5.22 8.82
CA TYR A 122 9.76 5.70 8.67
C TYR A 122 8.80 4.94 9.57
N THR A 123 7.71 5.63 9.90
CA THR A 123 6.53 5.05 10.51
C THR A 123 5.39 5.32 9.55
N LEU A 124 4.69 4.25 9.15
CA LEU A 124 3.54 4.33 8.27
C LEU A 124 2.34 3.76 9.01
N ARG A 125 1.30 4.56 9.16
CA ARG A 125 0.05 4.11 9.76
C ARG A 125 -1.08 4.29 8.76
N TYR A 126 -1.83 3.24 8.53
CA TYR A 126 -2.92 3.28 7.59
C TYR A 126 -4.11 2.47 8.12
N ALA A 127 -5.28 2.80 7.60
CA ALA A 127 -6.50 2.09 7.94
C ALA A 127 -6.90 1.15 6.81
N CYS A 128 -7.25 -0.06 7.19
CA CYS A 128 -7.74 -1.08 6.30
C CYS A 128 -9.12 -1.49 6.80
N GLY A 129 -10.14 -0.81 6.33
CA GLY A 129 -11.48 -0.94 6.90
C GLY A 129 -11.47 -0.45 8.34
N ASP A 130 -11.83 -1.35 9.26
CA ASP A 130 -11.86 -1.03 10.69
C ASP A 130 -10.52 -1.28 11.38
N HIS A 131 -9.54 -1.81 10.66
CA HIS A 131 -8.24 -2.12 11.23
C HIS A 131 -7.26 -0.99 10.94
N VAL A 132 -6.46 -0.63 11.94
CA VAL A 132 -5.35 0.29 11.76
C VAL A 132 -4.06 -0.51 11.86
N VAL A 133 -3.19 -0.35 10.85
CA VAL A 133 -1.92 -1.05 10.77
C VAL A 133 -0.81 -0.03 10.87
N THR A 134 0.24 -0.36 11.62
CA THR A 134 1.45 0.46 11.72
C THR A 134 2.64 -0.36 11.24
N ASP A 135 3.34 0.18 10.25
CA ASP A 135 4.54 -0.42 9.70
C ASP A 135 5.73 0.50 9.92
N TYR A 136 6.89 -0.10 10.05
CA TYR A 136 8.15 0.60 10.23
C TYR A 136 9.14 0.10 9.19
N GLY A 137 10.01 0.96 8.75
CA GLY A 137 11.05 0.57 7.80
C GLY A 137 12.10 1.65 7.64
N ASN A 138 12.96 1.43 6.65
CA ASN A 138 14.08 2.33 6.38
C ASN A 138 14.07 2.75 4.93
N VAL A 139 14.55 3.96 4.68
CA VAL A 139 14.83 4.43 3.33
C VAL A 139 16.23 5.06 3.34
N THR A 140 17.00 4.77 2.33
CA THR A 140 18.35 5.30 2.16
C THR A 140 18.34 6.45 1.16
N LEU A 141 18.86 7.60 1.57
CA LEU A 141 19.08 8.72 0.69
C LEU A 141 20.53 8.69 0.21
N ILE A 142 20.71 8.68 -1.10
CA ILE A 142 22.04 8.79 -1.73
C ILE A 142 22.01 9.97 -2.69
N ARG A 143 23.18 10.37 -3.19
CA ARG A 143 23.27 11.45 -4.19
C ARG A 143 24.28 11.11 -5.28
#